data_f1447598ef2896532bd74fa4ff6999ca
#
_entry.id   f1447598ef2896532bd74fa4ff6999ca
#
_cell.length_a   1.000
_cell.length_b   1.000
_cell.length_c   1.000
_cell.angle_alpha   90.00
_cell.angle_beta   90.00
_cell.angle_gamma   90.00
#
_symmetry.space_group_name_H-M   'P 1'
#
loop_
_entity.id
_entity.type
_entity.pdbx_description
1 polymer ?
#
loop_
_entity_poly.entity_id
_entity_poly.type
_entity_poly.pdbx_seq_one_letter_code
_entity_poly.pdbx_strand_id
1 'polypeptide(L)'
;MDKYLIANINMFSLNNQVFLVDDLTREPCQIGAYSLADLPQALVQIAYDNDINIIKIAGNNKYSEKISDEIAIQENLLFREKKIKVEVI
;
A
#
# COMPACT_ATOMS: atom_id res chain seq x y z
N MET A 1 18.14 -2.17 -4.12
CA MET A 1 17.17 -1.81 -5.16
C MET A 1 15.82 -1.64 -4.52
N ASP A 2 15.30 -0.46 -4.66
CA ASP A 2 14.11 -0.13 -3.92
C ASP A 2 12.87 -0.33 -4.76
N LYS A 3 11.93 -1.06 -4.19
CA LYS A 3 10.60 -1.23 -4.74
C LYS A 3 9.64 -0.56 -3.78
N TYR A 4 8.55 -0.09 -4.31
CA TYR A 4 7.49 0.45 -3.48
C TYR A 4 6.13 0.07 -4.03
N LEU A 5 5.12 0.15 -3.16
CA LEU A 5 3.75 -0.09 -3.55
C LEU A 5 3.03 1.24 -3.73
N ILE A 6 2.17 1.31 -4.72
CA ILE A 6 1.23 2.42 -4.86
C ILE A 6 -0.18 1.84 -4.77
N ALA A 7 -0.97 2.37 -3.86
CA ALA A 7 -2.39 2.09 -3.78
C ALA A 7 -3.16 3.30 -4.30
N ASN A 8 -3.96 3.08 -5.33
CA ASN A 8 -4.77 4.13 -5.91
C ASN A 8 -6.18 4.05 -5.35
N ILE A 9 -6.50 4.97 -4.46
CA ILE A 9 -7.77 4.98 -3.75
C ILE A 9 -8.84 5.64 -4.61
N ASN A 10 -9.90 4.90 -4.87
CA ASN A 10 -11.06 5.41 -5.60
C ASN A 10 -12.31 5.22 -4.75
N MET A 11 -12.84 6.32 -4.24
CA MET A 11 -13.99 6.27 -3.32
C MET A 11 -15.28 5.78 -3.98
N PHE A 12 -15.32 5.75 -5.30
CA PHE A 12 -16.51 5.29 -6.04
C PHE A 12 -16.39 3.86 -6.53
N SER A 13 -15.26 3.21 -6.24
CA SER A 13 -14.99 1.85 -6.68
C SER A 13 -14.82 0.93 -5.49
N LEU A 14 -15.32 -0.30 -5.62
CA LEU A 14 -15.04 -1.36 -4.66
C LEU A 14 -13.64 -1.94 -4.86
N ASN A 15 -12.99 -1.58 -5.96
CA ASN A 15 -11.68 -2.09 -6.33
C ASN A 15 -10.66 -0.96 -6.38
N ASN A 16 -9.80 -0.92 -5.38
CA ASN A 16 -8.70 0.03 -5.32
C ASN A 16 -7.44 -0.68 -5.80
N GLN A 17 -6.88 -0.19 -6.88
CA GLN A 17 -5.77 -0.85 -7.57
C GLN A 17 -4.48 -0.69 -6.79
N VAL A 18 -3.70 -1.77 -6.75
CA VAL A 18 -2.38 -1.78 -6.13
C VAL A 18 -1.34 -2.10 -7.19
N PHE A 19 -0.30 -1.27 -7.23
CA PHE A 19 0.79 -1.41 -8.19
C PHE A 19 2.11 -1.61 -7.45
N LEU A 20 2.93 -2.49 -8.00
CA LEU A 20 4.32 -2.61 -7.58
C LEU A 20 5.17 -1.80 -8.57
N VAL A 21 6.02 -0.93 -8.03
CA VAL A 21 6.91 -0.10 -8.84
C VAL A 21 8.34 -0.41 -8.45
N ASP A 22 9.15 -0.72 -9.45
CA ASP A 22 10.59 -0.90 -9.30
C ASP A 22 11.28 0.40 -9.65
N ASP A 23 12.15 0.90 -8.77
CA ASP A 23 12.86 2.16 -8.96
C ASP A 23 13.75 2.18 -10.21
N LEU A 24 14.21 1.03 -10.66
CA LEU A 24 15.06 0.98 -11.85
C LEU A 24 14.27 1.20 -13.13
N THR A 25 13.15 0.51 -13.28
CA THR A 25 12.34 0.59 -14.49
C THR A 25 11.31 1.69 -14.42
N ARG A 26 10.85 2.02 -13.20
CA ARG A 26 9.78 2.96 -12.93
C ARG A 26 8.45 2.61 -13.62
N GLU A 27 8.32 1.38 -14.04
CA GLU A 27 7.10 0.90 -14.66
C GLU A 27 6.20 0.27 -13.60
N PRO A 28 4.98 0.79 -13.40
CA PRO A 28 4.05 0.19 -12.46
C PRO A 28 3.49 -1.11 -13.01
N CYS A 29 3.43 -2.11 -12.15
CA CYS A 29 2.82 -3.40 -12.48
C CYS A 29 1.66 -3.62 -11.54
N GLN A 30 0.45 -3.73 -12.07
CA GLN A 30 -0.72 -3.97 -11.24
C GLN A 30 -0.67 -5.40 -10.68
N ILE A 31 -0.71 -5.51 -9.36
CA ILE A 31 -0.61 -6.79 -8.68
C ILE A 31 -1.89 -7.17 -7.94
N GLY A 32 -2.87 -6.28 -7.89
CA GLY A 32 -4.14 -6.60 -7.29
C GLY A 32 -5.08 -5.41 -7.26
N ALA A 33 -6.30 -5.70 -6.83
CA ALA A 33 -7.32 -4.70 -6.58
C ALA A 33 -8.15 -5.16 -5.39
N TYR A 34 -8.40 -4.25 -4.44
CA TYR A 34 -9.02 -4.60 -3.17
C TYR A 34 -10.07 -3.57 -2.78
N SER A 35 -11.05 -4.01 -2.00
CA SER A 35 -11.98 -3.08 -1.37
C SER A 35 -11.26 -2.24 -0.33
N LEU A 36 -11.86 -1.11 0.07
CA LEU A 36 -11.26 -0.27 1.13
C LEU A 36 -11.09 -1.05 2.44
N ALA A 37 -12.01 -1.96 2.74
CA ALA A 37 -11.95 -2.75 3.96
C ALA A 37 -10.75 -3.71 3.97
N ASP A 38 -10.42 -4.28 2.82
CA ASP A 38 -9.36 -5.28 2.71
C ASP A 38 -8.00 -4.67 2.39
N LEU A 39 -7.97 -3.43 1.93
CA LEU A 39 -6.77 -2.81 1.38
C LEU A 39 -5.61 -2.72 2.39
N PRO A 40 -5.80 -2.28 3.65
CA PRO A 40 -4.68 -2.16 4.58
C PRO A 40 -3.99 -3.50 4.83
N GLN A 41 -4.74 -4.54 5.08
CA GLN A 41 -4.19 -5.86 5.32
C GLN A 41 -3.47 -6.39 4.09
N ALA A 42 -4.05 -6.21 2.90
CA ALA A 42 -3.45 -6.64 1.65
C ALA A 42 -2.13 -5.91 1.39
N LEU A 43 -2.08 -4.59 1.61
CA LEU A 43 -0.86 -3.82 1.41
C LEU A 43 0.27 -4.29 2.34
N VAL A 44 -0.04 -4.51 3.61
CA VAL A 44 0.96 -4.97 4.57
C VAL A 44 1.45 -6.37 4.21
N GLN A 45 0.55 -7.26 3.82
CA GLN A 45 0.92 -8.61 3.45
C GLN A 45 1.80 -8.65 2.20
N ILE A 46 1.46 -7.87 1.18
CA ILE A 46 2.26 -7.78 -0.04
C ILE A 46 3.64 -7.19 0.27
N ALA A 47 3.69 -6.14 1.08
CA ALA A 47 4.94 -5.53 1.48
C ALA A 47 5.83 -6.51 2.24
N TYR A 48 5.23 -7.28 3.14
CA TYR A 48 5.95 -8.29 3.91
C TYR A 48 6.52 -9.38 2.99
N ASP A 49 5.70 -9.91 2.09
CA ASP A 49 6.08 -11.01 1.21
C ASP A 49 7.18 -10.60 0.22
N ASN A 50 7.27 -9.32 -0.12
CA ASN A 50 8.21 -8.81 -1.12
C ASN A 50 9.32 -7.96 -0.51
N ASP A 51 9.42 -7.91 0.80
CA ASP A 51 10.42 -7.11 1.53
C ASP A 51 10.40 -5.63 1.12
N ILE A 52 9.19 -5.06 1.07
CA ILE A 52 8.96 -3.67 0.69
C ILE A 52 8.70 -2.86 1.95
N ASN A 53 9.34 -1.69 2.05
CA ASN A 53 9.22 -0.81 3.20
C ASN A 53 8.51 0.51 2.91
N ILE A 54 8.13 0.76 1.67
CA ILE A 54 7.50 2.01 1.28
C ILE A 54 6.18 1.71 0.60
N ILE A 55 5.12 2.32 1.11
CA ILE A 55 3.78 2.26 0.49
C ILE A 55 3.33 3.69 0.25
N LYS A 56 2.99 3.99 -0.99
CA LYS A 56 2.46 5.29 -1.38
C LYS A 56 0.97 5.17 -1.62
N ILE A 57 0.21 6.07 -1.02
CA ILE A 57 -1.23 6.09 -1.18
C ILE A 57 -1.58 7.28 -2.06
N ALA A 58 -2.08 6.99 -3.25
CA ALA A 58 -2.49 7.97 -4.23
C ALA A 58 -4.02 8.06 -4.25
N GLY A 59 -4.52 9.17 -4.76
CA GLY A 59 -5.96 9.40 -4.80
C GLY A 59 -6.33 10.46 -3.77
N ASN A 60 -6.92 11.51 -4.25
CA ASN A 60 -7.25 12.65 -3.39
C ASN A 60 -8.59 12.40 -2.71
N ASN A 61 -8.55 11.72 -1.58
CA ASN A 61 -9.77 11.51 -0.83
C ASN A 61 -9.51 11.43 0.68
N LYS A 62 -10.59 11.51 1.42
CA LYS A 62 -10.55 11.52 2.89
C LYS A 62 -10.15 10.19 3.52
N TYR A 63 -10.08 9.13 2.73
CA TYR A 63 -9.76 7.81 3.25
C TYR A 63 -8.26 7.53 3.31
N SER A 64 -7.44 8.35 2.66
CA SER A 64 -6.00 8.11 2.59
C SER A 64 -5.35 8.05 3.98
N GLU A 65 -5.68 8.98 4.86
CA GLU A 65 -5.13 8.98 6.22
C GLU A 65 -5.63 7.79 7.03
N LYS A 66 -6.90 7.45 6.88
CA LYS A 66 -7.47 6.29 7.56
C LYS A 66 -6.77 5.00 7.13
N ILE A 67 -6.51 4.86 5.84
CA ILE A 67 -5.77 3.69 5.32
C ILE A 67 -4.37 3.66 5.91
N SER A 68 -3.70 4.81 5.97
CA SER A 68 -2.37 4.90 6.58
C SER A 68 -2.37 4.44 8.03
N ASP A 69 -3.35 4.89 8.82
CA ASP A 69 -3.47 4.50 10.22
C ASP A 69 -3.72 2.99 10.37
N GLU A 70 -4.57 2.43 9.53
CA GLU A 70 -4.86 1.01 9.57
C GLU A 70 -3.67 0.16 9.14
N ILE A 71 -2.85 0.65 8.21
CA ILE A 71 -1.59 -0.01 7.85
C ILE A 71 -0.68 -0.11 9.06
N ALA A 72 -0.56 0.96 9.84
CA ALA A 72 0.26 0.95 11.05
C ALA A 72 -0.23 -0.09 12.06
N ILE A 73 -1.54 -0.23 12.21
CA ILE A 73 -2.12 -1.24 13.09
C ILE A 73 -1.79 -2.65 12.61
N GLN A 74 -1.98 -2.92 11.32
CA GLN A 74 -1.68 -4.23 10.74
C GLN A 74 -0.20 -4.57 10.85
N GLU A 75 0.67 -3.59 10.62
CA GLU A 75 2.11 -3.78 10.73
C GLU A 75 2.52 -4.21 12.15
N ASN A 76 1.94 -3.59 13.16
CA ASN A 76 2.22 -3.94 14.55
C ASN A 76 1.84 -5.39 14.87
N LEU A 77 0.83 -5.92 14.21
CA LEU A 77 0.43 -7.33 14.40
C LEU A 77 1.44 -8.30 13.80
N LEU A 78 2.25 -7.88 12.85
CA LEU A 78 3.24 -8.72 12.19
C LEU A 78 4.62 -8.66 12.85
N PHE A 79 4.84 -7.78 13.82
CA PHE A 79 6.10 -7.63 14.55
C PHE A 79 7.33 -7.51 13.64
N ARG A 80 7.22 -6.71 12.58
CA ARG A 80 8.34 -6.52 11.65
C ARG A 80 9.46 -5.70 12.27
N GLU A 81 10.70 -6.07 11.93
CA GLU A 81 11.88 -5.29 12.33
C GLU A 81 11.94 -3.96 11.58
N LYS A 82 11.67 -4.00 10.26
CA LYS A 82 11.66 -2.81 9.43
C LYS A 82 10.25 -2.28 9.33
N LYS A 83 10.08 -1.04 9.72
CA LYS A 83 8.78 -0.39 9.66
C LYS A 83 8.47 0.08 8.24
N ILE A 84 7.21 -0.06 7.86
CA ILE A 84 6.74 0.46 6.58
C ILE A 84 6.55 1.96 6.70
N LYS A 85 7.13 2.70 5.75
CA LYS A 85 6.90 4.12 5.62
C LYS A 85 5.73 4.34 4.66
N VAL A 86 4.70 5.02 5.14
CA VAL A 86 3.52 5.32 4.33
C VAL A 86 3.58 6.79 3.92
N GLU A 87 3.49 7.02 2.61
CA GLU A 87 3.45 8.37 2.05
C GLU A 87 2.09 8.58 1.37
N VAL A 88 1.38 9.61 1.79
CA VAL A 88 0.12 10.02 1.15
C VAL A 88 0.46 11.08 0.10
N ILE A 89 0.14 10.78 -1.14
CA ILE A 89 0.47 11.66 -2.28
C ILE A 89 -0.77 12.12 -3.04
#